data_02fc7d417c4ea531cd70c118826ba4a2
#
_entry.id   02fc7d417c4ea531cd70c118826ba4a2
#
_cell.length_a   1.000
_cell.length_b   1.000
_cell.length_c   1.000
_cell.angle_alpha   90.00
_cell.angle_beta   90.00
_cell.angle_gamma   90.00
#
_symmetry.space_group_name_H-M   'P 1'
#
loop_
_entity.id
_entity.type
_entity.pdbx_description
1 polymer ?
#
loop_
_entity_poly.entity_id
_entity_poly.type
_entity_poly.pdbx_seq_one_letter_code
_entity_poly.pdbx_strand_id
1 'polypeptide(L)'
;MNESYRTVDLTHRLESGMPIYPGDRPEPQITTQVGSQYTTSEIQIGSHYGTHLDAPRHFLPGGKTIDEFDIGRFTGPALCLPREYSGAMALDLTIDELEAIRQLQPHWLIVRTGFDRFWGRPEYFQAHPYLSAEFARQLVELKISGIGIDFPSVDAADAADRNYPIHHLLMEHEILILENLTNLTDLPLGKLFTLTALPLKIDADGAPARVVASF
;
A
#
# COMPACT_ATOMS: atom_id res chain seq x y z
N MET A 1 -31.95 13.09 -5.82
CA MET A 1 -30.97 12.91 -6.90
C MET A 1 -30.05 11.77 -6.44
N ASN A 2 -30.03 10.62 -7.16
CA ASN A 2 -29.06 9.58 -6.84
C ASN A 2 -27.67 10.16 -7.13
N GLU A 3 -26.90 10.50 -6.11
CA GLU A 3 -25.47 10.66 -6.28
C GLU A 3 -24.96 9.34 -6.82
N SER A 4 -24.39 9.37 -8.01
CA SER A 4 -23.82 8.18 -8.64
C SER A 4 -22.60 7.78 -7.80
N TYR A 5 -22.76 6.73 -7.01
CA TYR A 5 -21.67 6.13 -6.23
C TYR A 5 -20.55 5.70 -7.18
N ARG A 6 -19.39 6.32 -7.04
CA ARG A 6 -18.22 6.04 -7.87
C ARG A 6 -17.31 5.07 -7.14
N THR A 7 -16.87 4.03 -7.84
CA THR A 7 -15.85 3.08 -7.36
C THR A 7 -14.64 3.13 -8.29
N VAL A 8 -13.46 3.25 -7.72
CA VAL A 8 -12.18 3.28 -8.43
C VAL A 8 -11.34 2.09 -7.97
N ASP A 9 -10.82 1.32 -8.91
CA ASP A 9 -9.88 0.22 -8.67
C ASP A 9 -8.47 0.78 -8.53
N LEU A 10 -7.84 0.54 -7.39
CA LEU A 10 -6.51 1.04 -7.04
C LEU A 10 -5.44 -0.06 -7.10
N THR A 11 -5.72 -1.17 -7.80
CA THR A 11 -4.92 -2.40 -7.76
C THR A 11 -4.17 -2.63 -9.06
N HIS A 12 -2.87 -2.85 -9.01
CA HIS A 12 -2.11 -3.40 -10.14
C HIS A 12 -2.51 -4.84 -10.42
N ARG A 13 -2.54 -5.21 -11.70
CA ARG A 13 -2.82 -6.58 -12.11
C ARG A 13 -1.68 -7.52 -11.69
N LEU A 14 -2.05 -8.64 -11.08
CA LEU A 14 -1.11 -9.74 -10.85
C LEU A 14 -1.00 -10.58 -12.13
N GLU A 15 0.21 -10.74 -12.64
CA GLU A 15 0.49 -11.50 -13.86
C GLU A 15 1.92 -12.08 -13.84
N SER A 16 2.15 -13.10 -14.65
CA SER A 16 3.50 -13.67 -14.81
C SER A 16 4.47 -12.62 -15.35
N GLY A 17 5.66 -12.52 -14.72
CA GLY A 17 6.69 -11.56 -15.13
C GLY A 17 6.41 -10.11 -14.70
N MET A 18 5.41 -9.87 -13.85
CA MET A 18 5.24 -8.55 -13.25
C MET A 18 6.47 -8.12 -12.46
N PRO A 19 6.71 -6.79 -12.27
CA PRO A 19 7.83 -6.31 -11.49
C PRO A 19 7.69 -6.75 -10.02
N ILE A 20 8.82 -7.17 -9.44
CA ILE A 20 8.95 -7.52 -8.03
C ILE A 20 10.12 -6.77 -7.42
N TYR A 21 10.15 -6.64 -6.10
CA TYR A 21 11.26 -5.98 -5.41
C TYR A 21 12.58 -6.72 -5.71
N PRO A 22 13.70 -6.00 -5.95
CA PRO A 22 14.98 -6.63 -6.30
C PRO A 22 15.45 -7.62 -5.23
N GLY A 23 15.63 -8.86 -5.62
CA GLY A 23 16.06 -9.96 -4.72
C GLY A 23 14.94 -10.88 -4.25
N ASP A 24 13.68 -10.51 -4.42
CA ASP A 24 12.55 -11.36 -4.05
C ASP A 24 12.47 -12.64 -4.89
N ARG A 25 11.96 -13.68 -4.29
CA ARG A 25 11.73 -14.99 -4.90
C ARG A 25 10.48 -15.66 -4.28
N PRO A 26 9.77 -16.51 -5.01
CA PRO A 26 9.98 -16.91 -6.41
C PRO A 26 9.56 -15.84 -7.42
N GLU A 27 9.95 -15.98 -8.69
CA GLU A 27 9.36 -15.18 -9.78
C GLU A 27 7.86 -15.46 -9.87
N PRO A 28 7.01 -14.42 -10.06
CA PRO A 28 5.57 -14.60 -10.15
C PRO A 28 5.19 -15.43 -11.38
N GLN A 29 4.43 -16.49 -11.16
CA GLN A 29 3.96 -17.40 -12.22
C GLN A 29 2.46 -17.65 -12.09
N ILE A 30 1.75 -17.53 -13.20
CA ILE A 30 0.36 -17.95 -13.35
C ILE A 30 0.30 -18.91 -14.53
N THR A 31 0.12 -20.20 -14.25
CA THR A 31 0.06 -21.26 -15.26
C THR A 31 -1.38 -21.72 -15.42
N THR A 32 -1.89 -21.64 -16.65
CA THR A 32 -3.26 -22.04 -16.96
C THR A 32 -3.29 -23.40 -17.65
N GLN A 33 -4.07 -24.32 -17.12
CA GLN A 33 -4.34 -25.62 -17.69
C GLN A 33 -5.77 -25.66 -18.27
N VAL A 34 -5.88 -25.90 -19.55
CA VAL A 34 -7.17 -25.98 -20.27
C VAL A 34 -7.57 -27.43 -20.39
N GLY A 35 -8.59 -27.84 -19.65
CA GLY A 35 -9.23 -29.14 -19.78
C GLY A 35 -10.37 -29.13 -20.79
N SER A 36 -11.00 -30.28 -21.00
CA SER A 36 -12.13 -30.40 -21.91
C SER A 36 -13.45 -29.79 -21.38
N GLN A 37 -13.57 -29.61 -20.07
CA GLN A 37 -14.81 -29.15 -19.41
C GLN A 37 -14.58 -27.87 -18.58
N TYR A 38 -13.36 -27.62 -18.11
CA TYR A 38 -13.04 -26.47 -17.27
C TYR A 38 -11.57 -26.07 -17.44
N THR A 39 -11.27 -24.86 -17.02
CA THR A 39 -9.90 -24.32 -16.98
C THR A 39 -9.52 -24.05 -15.53
N THR A 40 -8.29 -24.39 -15.14
CA THR A 40 -7.74 -24.09 -13.84
C THR A 40 -6.46 -23.28 -13.99
N SER A 41 -6.15 -22.46 -13.01
CA SER A 41 -4.87 -21.75 -12.94
C SER A 41 -4.17 -22.08 -11.62
N GLU A 42 -2.88 -22.37 -11.72
CA GLU A 42 -1.98 -22.44 -10.58
C GLU A 42 -1.29 -21.08 -10.45
N ILE A 43 -1.26 -20.53 -9.22
CA ILE A 43 -0.74 -19.20 -8.93
C ILE A 43 0.40 -19.36 -7.93
N GLN A 44 1.61 -18.91 -8.32
CA GLN A 44 2.78 -18.83 -7.46
C GLN A 44 3.22 -17.37 -7.39
N ILE A 45 3.05 -16.76 -6.22
CA ILE A 45 3.38 -15.36 -5.95
C ILE A 45 3.93 -15.21 -4.53
N GLY A 46 4.74 -14.18 -4.29
CA GLY A 46 5.13 -13.75 -2.94
C GLY A 46 4.02 -12.92 -2.27
N SER A 47 4.13 -12.79 -0.94
CA SER A 47 3.20 -11.99 -0.11
C SER A 47 3.24 -10.50 -0.47
N HIS A 48 4.40 -9.98 -0.89
CA HIS A 48 4.61 -8.55 -1.20
C HIS A 48 4.62 -8.25 -2.71
N TYR A 49 3.80 -8.97 -3.51
CA TYR A 49 3.75 -8.80 -4.96
C TYR A 49 2.55 -7.97 -5.40
N GLY A 50 2.80 -7.05 -6.35
CA GLY A 50 1.78 -6.13 -6.82
C GLY A 50 1.28 -5.18 -5.74
N THR A 51 0.01 -4.80 -5.80
CA THR A 51 -0.64 -4.07 -4.73
C THR A 51 -0.90 -5.01 -3.56
N HIS A 52 -0.32 -4.74 -2.41
CA HIS A 52 -0.33 -5.63 -1.25
C HIS A 52 -0.35 -4.87 0.08
N LEU A 53 -0.65 -5.59 1.15
CA LEU A 53 -0.58 -5.12 2.53
C LEU A 53 0.54 -5.83 3.27
N ASP A 54 1.33 -5.06 4.02
CA ASP A 54 2.29 -5.57 4.98
C ASP A 54 1.68 -5.66 6.36
N ALA A 55 2.02 -6.73 7.07
CA ALA A 55 1.70 -6.94 8.46
C ALA A 55 2.97 -6.89 9.35
N PRO A 56 2.86 -6.68 10.66
CA PRO A 56 4.00 -6.57 11.57
C PRO A 56 5.03 -7.68 11.47
N ARG A 57 4.62 -8.92 11.18
CA ARG A 57 5.54 -10.05 11.01
C ARG A 57 6.60 -9.83 9.92
N HIS A 58 6.35 -8.93 8.97
CA HIS A 58 7.30 -8.64 7.89
C HIS A 58 8.66 -8.16 8.43
N PHE A 59 8.65 -7.29 9.43
CA PHE A 59 9.87 -6.74 10.03
C PHE A 59 10.08 -7.12 11.50
N LEU A 60 9.03 -7.60 12.19
CA LEU A 60 9.07 -7.92 13.61
C LEU A 60 8.93 -9.43 13.83
N PRO A 61 10.01 -10.13 14.23
CA PRO A 61 9.89 -11.53 14.62
C PRO A 61 8.83 -11.73 15.72
N GLY A 62 7.80 -12.55 15.45
CA GLY A 62 6.67 -12.74 16.36
C GLY A 62 5.58 -11.65 16.27
N GLY A 63 5.70 -10.70 15.35
CA GLY A 63 4.63 -9.76 15.02
C GLY A 63 3.40 -10.46 14.43
N LYS A 64 2.26 -9.79 14.45
CA LYS A 64 1.01 -10.30 13.88
C LYS A 64 1.14 -10.59 12.39
N THR A 65 0.49 -11.66 11.96
CA THR A 65 0.24 -11.98 10.55
C THR A 65 -0.96 -11.21 10.03
N ILE A 66 -1.11 -11.18 8.71
CA ILE A 66 -2.17 -10.40 8.08
C ILE A 66 -3.58 -10.93 8.40
N ASP A 67 -3.75 -12.22 8.62
CA ASP A 67 -5.03 -12.86 8.97
C ASP A 67 -5.44 -12.69 10.44
N GLU A 68 -4.52 -12.25 11.30
CA GLU A 68 -4.79 -11.95 12.72
C GLU A 68 -5.45 -10.58 12.95
N PHE A 69 -5.54 -9.74 11.92
CA PHE A 69 -6.22 -8.46 12.02
C PHE A 69 -7.73 -8.60 11.85
N ASP A 70 -8.48 -7.82 12.65
CA ASP A 70 -9.92 -7.69 12.46
C ASP A 70 -10.23 -7.12 11.07
N ILE A 71 -11.28 -7.65 10.43
CA ILE A 71 -11.67 -7.26 9.07
C ILE A 71 -11.95 -5.75 8.94
N GLY A 72 -12.39 -5.10 10.01
CA GLY A 72 -12.62 -3.66 10.06
C GLY A 72 -11.36 -2.83 9.89
N ARG A 73 -10.15 -3.40 10.08
CA ARG A 73 -8.88 -2.70 9.84
C ARG A 73 -8.62 -2.46 8.35
N PHE A 74 -9.22 -3.25 7.49
CA PHE A 74 -9.02 -3.22 6.04
C PHE A 74 -10.02 -2.34 5.30
N THR A 75 -10.92 -1.67 6.01
CA THR A 75 -11.90 -0.76 5.40
C THR A 75 -12.15 0.44 6.31
N GLY A 76 -12.45 1.59 5.73
CA GLY A 76 -12.79 2.77 6.51
C GLY A 76 -12.56 4.09 5.78
N PRO A 77 -12.84 5.22 6.48
CA PRO A 77 -12.62 6.54 5.92
C PRO A 77 -11.15 6.78 5.63
N ALA A 78 -10.86 7.26 4.42
CA ALA A 78 -9.52 7.57 3.94
C ALA A 78 -9.43 9.01 3.44
N LEU A 79 -8.25 9.60 3.55
CA LEU A 79 -7.92 10.92 3.03
C LEU A 79 -6.75 10.82 2.05
N CYS A 80 -6.91 11.40 0.86
CA CYS A 80 -5.85 11.46 -0.14
C CYS A 80 -4.99 12.71 0.05
N LEU A 81 -3.67 12.51 0.16
CA LEU A 81 -2.64 13.54 0.29
C LEU A 81 -1.86 13.62 -1.03
N PRO A 82 -2.10 14.64 -1.86
CA PRO A 82 -1.40 14.79 -3.12
C PRO A 82 0.03 15.28 -2.89
N ARG A 83 0.97 14.73 -3.65
CA ARG A 83 2.38 15.16 -3.76
C ARG A 83 2.77 15.23 -5.22
N GLU A 84 3.68 16.12 -5.54
CA GLU A 84 4.28 16.15 -6.85
C GLU A 84 5.63 15.44 -6.80
N TYR A 85 5.76 14.37 -7.58
CA TYR A 85 7.02 13.65 -7.67
C TYR A 85 8.09 14.49 -8.39
N SER A 86 9.19 14.75 -7.71
CA SER A 86 10.35 15.49 -8.25
C SER A 86 11.68 14.76 -8.06
N GLY A 87 11.65 13.43 -7.90
CA GLY A 87 12.81 12.57 -7.66
C GLY A 87 12.69 11.81 -6.34
N ALA A 88 13.71 11.01 -6.01
CA ALA A 88 13.79 10.35 -4.70
C ALA A 88 13.85 11.42 -3.61
N MET A 89 12.80 11.52 -2.80
CA MET A 89 12.66 12.56 -1.78
C MET A 89 11.90 12.05 -0.56
N ALA A 90 12.27 12.57 0.61
CA ALA A 90 11.48 12.39 1.81
C ALA A 90 10.18 13.20 1.75
N LEU A 91 9.08 12.58 2.13
CA LEU A 91 7.77 13.21 2.21
C LEU A 91 7.46 13.56 3.67
N ASP A 92 6.92 14.75 3.88
CA ASP A 92 6.47 15.25 5.17
C ASP A 92 4.99 15.65 5.12
N LEU A 93 4.32 15.71 6.29
CA LEU A 93 3.01 16.33 6.43
C LEU A 93 3.16 17.85 6.60
N THR A 94 2.33 18.59 5.89
CA THR A 94 2.20 20.03 6.09
C THR A 94 1.32 20.33 7.31
N ILE A 95 1.39 21.57 7.82
CA ILE A 95 0.55 22.01 8.94
C ILE A 95 -0.92 21.91 8.58
N ASP A 96 -1.31 22.33 7.38
CA ASP A 96 -2.70 22.29 6.91
C ASP A 96 -3.23 20.86 6.82
N GLU A 97 -2.38 19.90 6.40
CA GLU A 97 -2.73 18.49 6.38
C GLU A 97 -2.89 17.90 7.78
N LEU A 98 -2.02 18.26 8.72
CA LEU A 98 -2.15 17.84 10.11
C LEU A 98 -3.46 18.34 10.72
N GLU A 99 -3.85 19.58 10.43
CA GLU A 99 -5.13 20.15 10.85
C GLU A 99 -6.31 19.42 10.20
N ALA A 100 -6.26 19.18 8.90
CA ALA A 100 -7.29 18.42 8.17
C ALA A 100 -7.44 17.00 8.70
N ILE A 101 -6.34 16.29 8.98
CA ILE A 101 -6.36 14.93 9.53
C ILE A 101 -6.99 14.93 10.92
N ARG A 102 -6.63 15.88 11.80
CA ARG A 102 -7.24 16.01 13.13
C ARG A 102 -8.74 16.31 13.07
N GLN A 103 -9.16 17.11 12.11
CA GLN A 103 -10.58 17.46 11.92
C GLN A 103 -11.39 16.30 11.31
N LEU A 104 -10.87 15.65 10.28
CA LEU A 104 -11.58 14.63 9.50
C LEU A 104 -11.47 13.24 10.10
N GLN A 105 -10.45 12.98 10.91
CA GLN A 105 -10.19 11.70 11.58
C GLN A 105 -10.23 10.48 10.64
N PRO A 106 -9.45 10.46 9.54
CA PRO A 106 -9.39 9.31 8.66
C PRO A 106 -8.77 8.11 9.38
N HIS A 107 -9.17 6.89 9.00
CA HIS A 107 -8.47 5.68 9.40
C HIS A 107 -7.24 5.43 8.53
N TRP A 108 -7.32 5.82 7.25
CA TRP A 108 -6.26 5.62 6.26
C TRP A 108 -5.81 6.94 5.67
N LEU A 109 -4.50 7.07 5.46
CA LEU A 109 -3.94 8.13 4.62
C LEU A 109 -3.44 7.51 3.32
N ILE A 110 -3.73 8.15 2.18
CA ILE A 110 -3.28 7.71 0.87
C ILE A 110 -2.39 8.79 0.28
N VAL A 111 -1.10 8.50 0.15
CA VAL A 111 -0.14 9.43 -0.46
C VAL A 111 -0.10 9.19 -1.97
N ARG A 112 -0.54 10.18 -2.73
CA ARG A 112 -0.57 10.16 -4.18
C ARG A 112 0.58 10.98 -4.74
N THR A 113 1.54 10.32 -5.41
CA THR A 113 2.69 11.00 -6.04
C THR A 113 2.66 10.90 -7.57
N GLY A 114 1.83 10.01 -8.13
CA GLY A 114 1.84 9.64 -9.55
C GLY A 114 3.09 8.85 -9.93
N PHE A 115 3.75 8.23 -8.94
CA PHE A 115 4.93 7.40 -9.17
C PHE A 115 4.57 6.05 -9.80
N ASP A 116 3.33 5.59 -9.67
CA ASP A 116 2.79 4.40 -10.32
C ASP A 116 2.98 4.37 -11.85
N ARG A 117 3.16 5.53 -12.50
CA ARG A 117 3.51 5.63 -13.93
C ARG A 117 4.84 4.97 -14.30
N PHE A 118 5.70 4.70 -13.32
CA PHE A 118 6.96 3.98 -13.51
C PHE A 118 6.84 2.47 -13.30
N TRP A 119 5.65 1.96 -12.95
CA TRP A 119 5.41 0.52 -12.81
C TRP A 119 5.91 -0.26 -14.03
N GLY A 120 6.67 -1.33 -13.79
CA GLY A 120 7.30 -2.13 -14.84
C GLY A 120 8.58 -1.56 -15.44
N ARG A 121 9.04 -0.39 -14.98
CA ARG A 121 10.32 0.20 -15.40
C ARG A 121 11.40 -0.04 -14.35
N PRO A 122 12.69 -0.15 -14.76
CA PRO A 122 13.79 -0.35 -13.80
C PRO A 122 13.88 0.72 -12.71
N GLU A 123 13.50 1.96 -13.03
CA GLU A 123 13.54 3.10 -12.12
C GLU A 123 12.56 2.97 -10.95
N TYR A 124 11.55 2.12 -11.07
CA TYR A 124 10.50 1.99 -10.07
C TYR A 124 11.05 1.63 -8.67
N PHE A 125 12.08 0.79 -8.59
CA PHE A 125 12.70 0.38 -7.33
C PHE A 125 13.95 1.17 -6.94
N GLN A 126 14.38 2.18 -7.73
CA GLN A 126 15.67 2.85 -7.54
C GLN A 126 15.55 4.27 -7.01
N ALA A 127 14.49 4.99 -7.37
CA ALA A 127 14.40 6.43 -7.15
C ALA A 127 13.00 6.88 -6.69
N HIS A 128 12.31 6.02 -5.94
CA HIS A 128 10.97 6.33 -5.44
C HIS A 128 11.00 7.35 -4.28
N PRO A 129 9.89 8.07 -4.05
CA PRO A 129 9.71 8.84 -2.83
C PRO A 129 9.66 7.90 -1.61
N TYR A 130 9.78 8.46 -0.41
CA TYR A 130 9.70 7.72 0.85
C TYR A 130 9.19 8.63 1.97
N LEU A 131 8.73 8.06 3.07
CA LEU A 131 8.25 8.84 4.20
C LEU A 131 9.45 9.31 5.05
N SER A 132 9.40 10.56 5.54
CA SER A 132 10.34 10.99 6.55
C SER A 132 10.06 10.30 7.91
N ALA A 133 11.06 10.27 8.78
CA ALA A 133 10.88 9.77 10.14
C ALA A 133 9.85 10.61 10.92
N GLU A 134 9.73 11.90 10.60
CA GLU A 134 8.74 12.78 11.20
C GLU A 134 7.33 12.44 10.74
N PHE A 135 7.14 12.22 9.44
CA PHE A 135 5.84 11.76 8.93
C PHE A 135 5.41 10.47 9.64
N ALA A 136 6.29 9.48 9.72
CA ALA A 136 5.97 8.20 10.38
C ALA A 136 5.60 8.38 11.86
N ARG A 137 6.31 9.23 12.62
CA ARG A 137 5.95 9.55 14.01
C ARG A 137 4.57 10.20 14.09
N GLN A 138 4.26 11.11 13.19
CA GLN A 138 2.95 11.77 13.15
C GLN A 138 1.81 10.79 12.86
N LEU A 139 2.01 9.75 12.03
CA LEU A 139 1.02 8.68 11.84
C LEU A 139 0.71 7.96 13.15
N VAL A 140 1.75 7.67 13.95
CA VAL A 140 1.59 7.05 15.28
C VAL A 140 0.81 7.97 16.23
N GLU A 141 1.19 9.24 16.33
CA GLU A 141 0.55 10.23 17.20
C GLU A 141 -0.93 10.46 16.84
N LEU A 142 -1.24 10.46 15.55
CA LEU A 142 -2.59 10.64 15.00
C LEU A 142 -3.42 9.35 15.04
N LYS A 143 -2.82 8.21 15.48
CA LYS A 143 -3.47 6.90 15.55
C LYS A 143 -4.06 6.44 14.22
N ILE A 144 -3.35 6.70 13.13
CA ILE A 144 -3.72 6.24 11.80
C ILE A 144 -3.65 4.71 11.76
N SER A 145 -4.65 4.07 11.19
CA SER A 145 -4.73 2.60 11.07
C SER A 145 -3.86 2.03 9.97
N GLY A 146 -3.66 2.79 8.89
CA GLY A 146 -2.82 2.40 7.77
C GLY A 146 -2.46 3.53 6.84
N ILE A 147 -1.38 3.35 6.12
CA ILE A 147 -0.87 4.25 5.08
C ILE A 147 -0.86 3.53 3.74
N GLY A 148 -1.36 4.16 2.68
CA GLY A 148 -1.28 3.65 1.31
C GLY A 148 -0.44 4.56 0.43
N ILE A 149 0.36 3.97 -0.44
CA ILE A 149 1.34 4.65 -1.29
C ILE A 149 1.32 4.10 -2.73
N ASP A 150 1.60 4.95 -3.72
CA ASP A 150 1.70 4.59 -5.14
C ASP A 150 3.15 4.32 -5.59
N PHE A 151 4.00 3.92 -4.64
CA PHE A 151 5.40 3.59 -4.85
C PHE A 151 5.79 2.33 -4.03
N PRO A 152 6.99 1.74 -4.25
CA PRO A 152 7.28 0.38 -3.80
C PRO A 152 7.66 0.23 -2.33
N SER A 153 7.93 1.31 -1.59
CA SER A 153 8.35 1.20 -0.18
C SER A 153 8.19 2.51 0.57
N VAL A 154 7.73 2.44 1.82
CA VAL A 154 7.69 3.60 2.74
C VAL A 154 9.09 4.07 3.15
N ASP A 155 10.10 3.22 3.09
CA ASP A 155 11.50 3.54 3.30
C ASP A 155 12.19 3.94 1.99
N ALA A 156 13.34 4.63 2.07
CA ALA A 156 14.16 4.97 0.92
C ALA A 156 14.79 3.73 0.27
N ALA A 157 15.13 3.81 -1.02
CA ALA A 157 15.71 2.70 -1.78
C ALA A 157 17.02 2.14 -1.18
N ASP A 158 17.76 2.94 -0.40
CA ASP A 158 19.00 2.56 0.31
C ASP A 158 18.76 2.15 1.78
N ALA A 159 17.52 1.96 2.18
CA ALA A 159 17.17 1.74 3.58
C ALA A 159 17.66 0.41 4.17
N ALA A 160 18.04 -0.55 3.34
CA ALA A 160 18.61 -1.82 3.80
C ALA A 160 19.83 -1.60 4.71
N ASP A 161 20.68 -0.63 4.38
CA ASP A 161 21.87 -0.25 5.17
C ASP A 161 21.49 0.38 6.55
N ARG A 162 20.24 0.81 6.70
CA ARG A 162 19.69 1.46 7.90
C ARG A 162 18.60 0.62 8.57
N ASN A 163 18.47 -0.63 8.19
CA ASN A 163 17.48 -1.58 8.72
C ASN A 163 16.02 -1.09 8.63
N TYR A 164 15.62 -0.47 7.52
CA TYR A 164 14.24 -0.08 7.21
C TYR A 164 13.50 0.63 8.35
N PRO A 165 13.97 1.80 8.81
CA PRO A 165 13.51 2.43 10.05
C PRO A 165 12.02 2.83 10.03
N ILE A 166 11.45 3.12 8.86
CA ILE A 166 10.06 3.53 8.76
C ILE A 166 9.14 2.30 8.89
N HIS A 167 9.47 1.20 8.21
CA HIS A 167 8.74 -0.06 8.40
C HIS A 167 8.74 -0.48 9.86
N HIS A 168 9.90 -0.51 10.51
CA HIS A 168 9.99 -0.89 11.93
C HIS A 168 9.08 -0.02 12.80
N LEU A 169 9.16 1.30 12.66
CA LEU A 169 8.34 2.22 13.45
C LEU A 169 6.83 1.98 13.25
N LEU A 170 6.39 1.85 11.99
CA LEU A 170 4.96 1.64 11.70
C LEU A 170 4.48 0.27 12.18
N MET A 171 5.28 -0.79 11.98
CA MET A 171 4.94 -2.16 12.39
C MET A 171 4.89 -2.32 13.92
N GLU A 172 5.78 -1.67 14.67
CA GLU A 172 5.74 -1.64 16.14
C GLU A 172 4.44 -1.06 16.69
N HIS A 173 3.76 -0.20 15.91
CA HIS A 173 2.49 0.41 16.27
C HIS A 173 1.29 -0.20 15.52
N GLU A 174 1.47 -1.35 14.89
CA GLU A 174 0.43 -2.05 14.10
C GLU A 174 -0.25 -1.16 13.04
N ILE A 175 0.49 -0.22 12.47
CA ILE A 175 0.03 0.59 11.33
C ILE A 175 0.30 -0.23 10.06
N LEU A 176 -0.78 -0.59 9.35
CA LEU A 176 -0.68 -1.36 8.11
C LEU A 176 -0.09 -0.52 6.98
N ILE A 177 0.76 -1.12 6.17
CA ILE A 177 1.36 -0.46 5.00
C ILE A 177 0.76 -1.08 3.74
N LEU A 178 0.20 -0.25 2.87
CA LEU A 178 -0.40 -0.64 1.61
C LEU A 178 0.43 -0.07 0.47
N GLU A 179 1.18 -0.92 -0.22
CA GLU A 179 2.14 -0.52 -1.24
C GLU A 179 1.66 -0.77 -2.67
N ASN A 180 2.30 -0.08 -3.61
CA ASN A 180 2.05 -0.24 -5.04
C ASN A 180 0.58 0.02 -5.43
N LEU A 181 0.00 1.11 -4.94
CA LEU A 181 -1.30 1.57 -5.42
C LEU A 181 -1.19 2.19 -6.82
N THR A 182 -2.29 2.19 -7.56
CA THR A 182 -2.41 2.86 -8.86
C THR A 182 -3.72 3.63 -8.98
N ASN A 183 -3.88 4.42 -10.05
CA ASN A 183 -5.10 5.21 -10.34
C ASN A 183 -5.47 6.23 -9.25
N LEU A 184 -4.53 6.66 -8.42
CA LEU A 184 -4.80 7.60 -7.32
C LEU A 184 -5.20 9.00 -7.81
N THR A 185 -4.97 9.33 -9.07
CA THR A 185 -5.43 10.60 -9.69
C THR A 185 -6.94 10.74 -9.72
N ASP A 186 -7.66 9.62 -9.64
CA ASP A 186 -9.12 9.58 -9.65
C ASP A 186 -9.75 9.83 -8.28
N LEU A 187 -8.95 9.88 -7.21
CA LEU A 187 -9.41 10.06 -5.84
C LEU A 187 -9.85 11.51 -5.57
N PRO A 188 -10.89 11.71 -4.74
CA PRO A 188 -11.29 13.04 -4.32
C PRO A 188 -10.21 13.65 -3.41
N LEU A 189 -10.01 14.97 -3.52
CA LEU A 189 -9.09 15.72 -2.68
C LEU A 189 -9.85 16.53 -1.62
N GLY A 190 -9.25 16.67 -0.43
CA GLY A 190 -9.76 17.49 0.65
C GLY A 190 -11.05 16.98 1.32
N LYS A 191 -11.49 15.76 1.00
CA LYS A 191 -12.64 15.10 1.63
C LYS A 191 -12.40 13.61 1.81
N LEU A 192 -13.12 13.02 2.75
CA LEU A 192 -13.06 11.57 2.98
C LEU A 192 -13.74 10.78 1.86
N PHE A 193 -13.22 9.58 1.64
CA PHE A 193 -13.84 8.52 0.85
C PHE A 193 -13.70 7.19 1.62
N THR A 194 -14.41 6.17 1.21
CA THR A 194 -14.24 4.84 1.79
C THR A 194 -13.15 4.10 1.03
N LEU A 195 -12.08 3.71 1.74
CA LEU A 195 -11.09 2.75 1.25
C LEU A 195 -11.50 1.34 1.68
N THR A 196 -11.37 0.37 0.80
CA THR A 196 -11.47 -1.07 1.10
C THR A 196 -10.25 -1.75 0.49
N ALA A 197 -9.39 -2.33 1.34
CA ALA A 197 -8.13 -2.98 0.97
C ALA A 197 -8.11 -4.39 1.57
N LEU A 198 -8.78 -5.34 0.91
CA LEU A 198 -8.95 -6.70 1.43
C LEU A 198 -7.80 -7.60 0.97
N PRO A 199 -6.90 -8.02 1.88
CA PRO A 199 -5.86 -9.00 1.57
C PRO A 199 -6.44 -10.42 1.48
N LEU A 200 -5.68 -11.33 0.90
CA LEU A 200 -5.94 -12.75 1.08
C LEU A 200 -5.83 -13.09 2.58
N LYS A 201 -6.75 -13.90 3.08
CA LYS A 201 -6.72 -14.38 4.48
C LYS A 201 -5.77 -15.55 4.60
N ILE A 202 -4.50 -15.27 4.81
CA ILE A 202 -3.41 -16.26 4.91
C ILE A 202 -2.54 -15.97 6.12
N ASP A 203 -1.98 -16.99 6.76
CA ASP A 203 -0.98 -16.88 7.82
C ASP A 203 0.36 -16.45 7.20
N ALA A 204 0.51 -15.15 6.95
CA ALA A 204 1.70 -14.59 6.31
C ALA A 204 2.03 -13.18 6.83
N ASP A 205 3.24 -12.73 6.50
CA ASP A 205 3.81 -11.42 6.83
C ASP A 205 3.19 -10.26 6.04
N GLY A 206 2.36 -10.58 5.06
CA GLY A 206 1.63 -9.67 4.21
C GLY A 206 0.80 -10.46 3.19
N ALA A 207 0.05 -9.78 2.36
CA ALA A 207 -0.68 -10.45 1.28
C ALA A 207 -1.09 -9.47 0.16
N PRO A 208 -1.13 -9.94 -1.11
CA PRO A 208 -1.77 -9.21 -2.18
C PRO A 208 -3.22 -8.87 -1.83
N ALA A 209 -3.64 -7.66 -2.21
CA ALA A 209 -4.96 -7.15 -1.89
C ALA A 209 -5.67 -6.59 -3.11
N ARG A 210 -7.01 -6.76 -3.18
CA ARG A 210 -7.82 -5.97 -4.07
C ARG A 210 -8.22 -4.70 -3.33
N VAL A 211 -7.83 -3.55 -3.87
CA VAL A 211 -8.03 -2.25 -3.25
C VAL A 211 -8.98 -1.40 -4.08
N VAL A 212 -9.99 -0.85 -3.43
CA VAL A 212 -10.96 0.03 -4.07
C VAL A 212 -11.24 1.26 -3.21
N ALA A 213 -11.46 2.37 -3.87
CA ALA A 213 -12.00 3.59 -3.28
C ALA A 213 -13.42 3.81 -3.72
N SER A 214 -14.29 4.25 -2.79
CA SER A 214 -15.70 4.48 -3.07
C SER A 214 -16.15 5.84 -2.50
N PHE A 215 -16.81 6.66 -3.31
CA PHE A 215 -17.26 8.03 -2.98
C PHE A 215 -18.39 8.51 -3.87
#